data_f01aaa1797f3755c0262491029c216cc
#
_entry.id   f01aaa1797f3755c0262491029c216cc
#
_cell.length_a   1.000
_cell.length_b   1.000
_cell.length_c   1.000
_cell.angle_alpha   90.00
_cell.angle_beta   90.00
_cell.angle_gamma   90.00
#
_symmetry.space_group_name_H-M   'P 1'
#
loop_
_entity.id
_entity.type
_entity.pdbx_description
1 polymer ?
#
loop_
_entity_poly.entity_id
_entity_poly.type
_entity_poly.pdbx_seq_one_letter_code
_entity_poly.pdbx_strand_id
1 'polypeptide(L)'
;MVINGLPSKPALLQYGVPQGSVLSPLLFTLYTQPVSHVMCRHKCGFYKFADDTQLRKSALLCDFRLLTCSIEYCIKDVKQWTTCNKLKLNDGKTGARTIETRFRSSVSCGEHLKVGDYDIPLIFFVISLGVFLDSSLTTSKQGEQFLSQNLEGHTQEPVY
;
A
#
# COMPACT_ATOMS: atom_id res chain seq x y z
N MET A 1 19.25 17.10 -16.15
CA MET A 1 17.95 17.42 -16.75
C MET A 1 18.13 18.61 -17.67
N VAL A 2 17.55 18.62 -18.85
CA VAL A 2 17.64 19.73 -19.80
C VAL A 2 16.24 20.33 -19.95
N ILE A 3 16.08 21.62 -19.69
CA ILE A 3 14.84 22.37 -19.83
C ILE A 3 15.11 23.53 -20.81
N ASN A 4 14.37 23.59 -21.90
CA ASN A 4 14.55 24.61 -22.96
C ASN A 4 15.99 24.69 -23.49
N GLY A 5 16.67 23.55 -23.66
CA GLY A 5 18.05 23.49 -24.14
C GLY A 5 19.14 23.85 -23.14
N LEU A 6 18.77 24.24 -21.93
CA LEU A 6 19.73 24.56 -20.87
C LEU A 6 19.83 23.39 -19.87
N PRO A 7 21.07 22.91 -19.59
CA PRO A 7 21.27 21.88 -18.58
C PRO A 7 21.05 22.45 -17.18
N SER A 8 20.41 21.70 -16.30
CA SER A 8 20.32 22.04 -14.89
C SER A 8 21.71 22.00 -14.25
N LYS A 9 21.91 22.81 -13.21
CA LYS A 9 23.16 22.75 -12.43
C LYS A 9 23.32 21.35 -11.83
N PRO A 10 24.52 20.76 -11.86
CA PRO A 10 24.76 19.50 -11.19
C PRO A 10 24.57 19.67 -9.69
N ALA A 11 23.83 18.74 -9.07
CA ALA A 11 23.66 18.67 -7.63
C ALA A 11 24.23 17.34 -7.13
N LEU A 12 24.96 17.39 -6.03
CA LEU A 12 25.50 16.17 -5.42
C LEU A 12 24.35 15.41 -4.74
N LEU A 13 24.16 14.16 -5.15
CA LEU A 13 23.22 13.24 -4.49
C LEU A 13 23.96 12.57 -3.33
N GLN A 14 23.65 12.98 -2.10
CA GLN A 14 24.29 12.39 -0.90
C GLN A 14 23.67 11.05 -0.50
N TYR A 15 22.38 10.83 -0.78
CA TYR A 15 21.63 9.63 -0.41
C TYR A 15 20.61 9.29 -1.50
N GLY A 16 20.24 8.00 -1.53
CA GLY A 16 19.20 7.49 -2.43
C GLY A 16 19.72 7.28 -3.85
N VAL A 17 18.78 7.15 -4.77
CA VAL A 17 19.05 6.93 -6.19
C VAL A 17 18.26 7.94 -7.02
N PRO A 18 18.83 8.45 -8.14
CA PRO A 18 18.11 9.41 -8.98
C PRO A 18 16.82 8.81 -9.52
N GLN A 19 15.71 9.52 -9.38
CA GLN A 19 14.46 9.13 -10.00
C GLN A 19 14.61 9.08 -11.52
N GLY A 20 14.12 8.00 -12.14
CA GLY A 20 14.28 7.76 -13.59
C GLY A 20 15.58 7.07 -13.99
N SER A 21 16.47 6.74 -13.05
CA SER A 21 17.63 5.88 -13.34
C SER A 21 17.21 4.45 -13.64
N VAL A 22 17.83 3.84 -14.63
CA VAL A 22 17.55 2.44 -15.04
C VAL A 22 17.82 1.46 -13.90
N LEU A 23 18.81 1.72 -13.06
CA LEU A 23 19.21 0.84 -11.95
C LEU A 23 18.42 1.09 -10.66
N SER A 24 17.73 2.23 -10.53
CA SER A 24 17.02 2.60 -9.30
C SER A 24 16.01 1.55 -8.83
N PRO A 25 15.13 1.00 -9.67
CA PRO A 25 14.18 -0.02 -9.24
C PRO A 25 14.86 -1.29 -8.71
N LEU A 26 15.93 -1.71 -9.37
CA LEU A 26 16.69 -2.90 -8.96
C LEU A 26 17.37 -2.68 -7.61
N LEU A 27 18.07 -1.55 -7.46
CA LEU A 27 18.76 -1.20 -6.22
C LEU A 27 17.77 -1.05 -5.05
N PHE A 28 16.61 -0.43 -5.28
CA PHE A 28 15.57 -0.30 -4.27
C PHE A 28 15.02 -1.67 -3.85
N THR A 29 14.77 -2.56 -4.82
CA THR A 29 14.29 -3.92 -4.55
C THR A 29 15.29 -4.71 -3.72
N LEU A 30 16.58 -4.66 -4.07
CA LEU A 30 17.65 -5.31 -3.31
C LEU A 30 17.78 -4.72 -1.91
N TYR A 31 17.73 -3.40 -1.80
CA TYR A 31 17.82 -2.70 -0.52
C TYR A 31 16.68 -3.04 0.43
N THR A 32 15.46 -3.17 -0.09
CA THR A 32 14.27 -3.48 0.71
C THR A 32 14.00 -4.98 0.86
N GLN A 33 14.78 -5.84 0.22
CA GLN A 33 14.59 -7.30 0.29
C GLN A 33 14.62 -7.85 1.73
N PRO A 34 15.50 -7.39 2.64
CA PRO A 34 15.52 -7.91 4.01
C PRO A 34 14.24 -7.69 4.83
N VAL A 35 13.39 -6.70 4.46
CA VAL A 35 12.11 -6.49 5.15
C VAL A 35 11.19 -7.70 5.00
N SER A 36 11.37 -8.48 3.94
CA SER A 36 10.62 -9.72 3.72
C SER A 36 10.85 -10.75 4.85
N HIS A 37 12.06 -10.81 5.41
CA HIS A 37 12.36 -11.70 6.54
C HIS A 37 11.62 -11.25 7.81
N VAL A 38 11.41 -9.94 7.99
CA VAL A 38 10.61 -9.43 9.11
C VAL A 38 9.18 -9.93 8.99
N MET A 39 8.57 -9.82 7.81
CA MET A 39 7.19 -10.27 7.56
C MET A 39 7.05 -11.79 7.72
N CYS A 40 8.02 -12.57 7.23
CA CYS A 40 8.05 -14.02 7.37
C CYS A 40 8.07 -14.47 8.82
N ARG A 41 8.83 -13.79 9.71
CA ARG A 41 8.87 -14.12 11.14
C ARG A 41 7.50 -14.07 11.81
N HIS A 42 6.64 -13.16 11.35
CA HIS A 42 5.26 -13.01 11.82
C HIS A 42 4.27 -13.96 11.13
N LYS A 43 4.76 -14.83 10.24
CA LYS A 43 3.92 -15.72 9.42
C LYS A 43 2.84 -14.94 8.65
N CYS A 44 3.16 -13.74 8.22
CA CYS A 44 2.32 -12.93 7.35
C CYS A 44 2.68 -13.23 5.89
N GLY A 45 1.66 -13.49 5.08
CA GLY A 45 1.82 -13.43 3.63
C GLY A 45 2.03 -11.97 3.21
N PHE A 46 2.84 -11.74 2.20
CA PHE A 46 3.07 -10.40 1.71
C PHE A 46 3.22 -10.39 0.19
N TYR A 47 2.99 -9.23 -0.37
CA TYR A 47 3.28 -8.93 -1.77
C TYR A 47 3.95 -7.56 -1.83
N LYS A 48 5.02 -7.44 -2.60
CA LYS A 48 5.77 -6.20 -2.79
C LYS A 48 5.79 -5.83 -4.25
N PHE A 49 5.43 -4.61 -4.56
CA PHE A 49 5.54 -4.03 -5.88
C PHE A 49 6.16 -2.63 -5.76
N ALA A 50 7.42 -2.50 -6.14
CA ALA A 50 8.24 -1.32 -5.91
C ALA A 50 8.19 -0.89 -4.42
N ASP A 51 7.67 0.28 -4.13
CA ASP A 51 7.48 0.83 -2.78
C ASP A 51 6.18 0.37 -2.11
N ASP A 52 5.21 -0.13 -2.88
CA ASP A 52 3.97 -0.65 -2.33
C ASP A 52 4.17 -2.03 -1.71
N THR A 53 3.68 -2.17 -0.49
CA THR A 53 3.74 -3.42 0.25
C THR A 53 2.37 -3.79 0.79
N GLN A 54 1.92 -4.98 0.49
CA GLN A 54 0.68 -5.54 1.00
C GLN A 54 1.00 -6.65 1.99
N LEU A 55 0.36 -6.62 3.15
CA LEU A 55 0.38 -7.69 4.13
C LEU A 55 -0.96 -8.41 4.11
N ARG A 56 -0.94 -9.73 4.22
CA ARG A 56 -2.14 -10.55 4.33
C ARG A 56 -1.96 -11.61 5.40
N LYS A 57 -3.03 -11.88 6.12
CA LYS A 57 -3.09 -12.98 7.09
C LYS A 57 -4.51 -13.49 7.16
N SER A 58 -4.68 -14.79 7.29
CA SER A 58 -5.98 -15.43 7.45
C SER A 58 -6.04 -16.14 8.79
N ALA A 59 -7.22 -16.14 9.40
CA ALA A 59 -7.52 -16.88 10.61
C ALA A 59 -9.02 -17.27 10.63
N LEU A 60 -9.38 -18.11 11.58
CA LEU A 60 -10.78 -18.36 11.89
C LEU A 60 -11.38 -17.13 12.58
N LEU A 61 -12.69 -16.94 12.46
CA LEU A 61 -13.39 -15.77 13.02
C LEU A 61 -13.20 -15.66 14.55
N CYS A 62 -13.13 -16.79 15.26
CA CYS A 62 -12.86 -16.82 16.70
C CYS A 62 -11.47 -16.25 17.07
N ASP A 63 -10.52 -16.28 16.13
CA ASP A 63 -9.13 -15.86 16.34
C ASP A 63 -8.86 -14.46 15.76
N PHE A 64 -9.90 -13.71 15.39
CA PHE A 64 -9.77 -12.40 14.73
C PHE A 64 -8.90 -11.42 15.52
N ARG A 65 -9.07 -11.36 16.84
CA ARG A 65 -8.23 -10.48 17.70
C ARG A 65 -6.76 -10.89 17.68
N LEU A 66 -6.48 -12.19 17.71
CA LEU A 66 -5.10 -12.70 17.62
C LEU A 66 -4.49 -12.37 16.25
N LEU A 67 -5.30 -12.48 15.19
CA LEU A 67 -4.88 -12.08 13.83
C LEU A 67 -4.53 -10.60 13.79
N THR A 68 -5.39 -9.73 14.29
CA THR A 68 -5.19 -8.27 14.31
C THR A 68 -3.93 -7.92 15.08
N CYS A 69 -3.77 -8.40 16.30
CA CYS A 69 -2.55 -8.20 17.08
C CYS A 69 -1.28 -8.67 16.34
N SER A 70 -1.35 -9.82 15.69
CA SER A 70 -0.21 -10.35 14.95
C SER A 70 0.19 -9.47 13.76
N ILE A 71 -0.79 -8.87 13.05
CA ILE A 71 -0.53 -7.92 11.97
C ILE A 71 0.06 -6.62 12.54
N GLU A 72 -0.47 -6.11 13.64
CA GLU A 72 0.04 -4.91 14.31
C GLU A 72 1.50 -5.06 14.73
N TYR A 73 1.87 -6.20 15.34
CA TYR A 73 3.25 -6.49 15.67
C TYR A 73 4.15 -6.58 14.42
N CYS A 74 3.65 -7.19 13.36
CA CYS A 74 4.38 -7.25 12.08
C CYS A 74 4.63 -5.84 11.54
N ILE A 75 3.62 -4.98 11.50
CA ILE A 75 3.74 -3.60 11.02
C ILE A 75 4.70 -2.79 11.89
N LYS A 76 4.63 -2.95 13.21
CA LYS A 76 5.56 -2.31 14.15
C LYS A 76 7.01 -2.67 13.84
N ASP A 77 7.31 -3.95 13.63
CA ASP A 77 8.66 -4.41 13.30
C ASP A 77 9.11 -3.93 11.92
N VAL A 78 8.20 -3.91 10.93
CA VAL A 78 8.47 -3.33 9.61
C VAL A 78 8.77 -1.83 9.73
N LYS A 79 8.00 -1.09 10.51
CA LYS A 79 8.23 0.35 10.74
C LYS A 79 9.58 0.59 11.43
N GLN A 80 9.93 -0.23 12.40
CA GLN A 80 11.24 -0.15 13.06
C GLN A 80 12.37 -0.43 12.05
N TRP A 81 12.23 -1.48 11.25
CA TRP A 81 13.22 -1.82 10.23
C TRP A 81 13.39 -0.68 9.21
N THR A 82 12.29 -0.14 8.68
CA THR A 82 12.34 0.96 7.70
C THR A 82 13.02 2.20 8.29
N THR A 83 12.70 2.55 9.54
CA THR A 83 13.31 3.69 10.24
C THR A 83 14.82 3.48 10.41
N CYS A 84 15.26 2.29 10.85
CA CYS A 84 16.67 1.95 10.97
C CYS A 84 17.42 2.03 9.63
N ASN A 85 16.72 1.71 8.54
CA ASN A 85 17.27 1.74 7.18
C ASN A 85 16.95 3.05 6.43
N LYS A 86 16.67 4.15 7.14
CA LYS A 86 16.45 5.48 6.56
C LYS A 86 15.32 5.55 5.52
N LEU A 87 14.34 4.66 5.65
CA LEU A 87 13.09 4.67 4.89
C LEU A 87 11.96 5.15 5.79
N LYS A 88 10.93 5.73 5.21
CA LYS A 88 9.74 6.18 5.93
C LYS A 88 8.50 5.52 5.34
N LEU A 89 7.72 4.84 6.20
CA LEU A 89 6.38 4.40 5.83
C LEU A 89 5.45 5.61 5.72
N ASN A 90 4.56 5.56 4.74
CA ASN A 90 3.53 6.57 4.58
C ASN A 90 2.24 6.11 5.30
N ASP A 91 2.16 6.42 6.59
CA ASP A 91 1.04 6.02 7.43
C ASP A 91 -0.30 6.56 6.88
N GLY A 92 -0.31 7.77 6.29
CA GLY A 92 -1.51 8.37 5.71
C GLY A 92 -2.03 7.70 4.42
N LYS A 93 -1.20 6.86 3.77
CA LYS A 93 -1.63 6.04 2.62
C LYS A 93 -1.85 4.58 2.97
N THR A 94 -1.63 4.21 4.24
CA THR A 94 -1.85 2.84 4.70
C THR A 94 -3.33 2.61 4.93
N GLY A 95 -3.89 1.59 4.29
CA GLY A 95 -5.28 1.16 4.47
C GLY A 95 -5.34 -0.30 4.91
N ALA A 96 -6.37 -0.65 5.64
CA ALA A 96 -6.63 -2.02 6.08
C ALA A 96 -8.05 -2.44 5.76
N ARG A 97 -8.24 -3.70 5.41
CA ARG A 97 -9.57 -4.27 5.16
C ARG A 97 -9.64 -5.72 5.55
N THR A 98 -10.83 -6.17 5.84
CA THR A 98 -11.18 -7.58 6.00
C THR A 98 -11.79 -8.10 4.71
N ILE A 99 -11.45 -9.33 4.35
CA ILE A 99 -12.10 -10.07 3.26
C ILE A 99 -12.79 -11.25 3.92
N GLU A 100 -14.10 -11.32 3.74
CA GLU A 100 -14.92 -12.37 4.30
C GLU A 100 -15.59 -13.18 3.19
N THR A 101 -15.93 -14.42 3.50
CA THR A 101 -16.74 -15.23 2.59
C THR A 101 -18.18 -14.75 2.65
N ARG A 102 -18.88 -14.74 1.50
CA ARG A 102 -20.27 -14.25 1.32
C ARG A 102 -21.30 -14.74 2.35
N PHE A 103 -21.02 -15.81 3.07
CA PHE A 103 -21.95 -16.44 4.01
C PHE A 103 -21.70 -16.04 5.48
N ARG A 104 -20.77 -15.11 5.77
CA ARG A 104 -20.38 -14.72 7.13
C ARG A 104 -20.07 -13.24 7.23
N SER A 105 -21.06 -12.38 7.01
CA SER A 105 -20.94 -10.94 7.29
C SER A 105 -21.27 -10.65 8.75
N SER A 106 -20.37 -10.99 9.66
CA SER A 106 -20.59 -10.74 11.09
C SER A 106 -19.43 -10.05 11.81
N VAL A 107 -18.36 -9.65 11.09
CA VAL A 107 -17.38 -8.77 11.69
C VAL A 107 -17.95 -7.36 11.68
N SER A 108 -18.20 -6.83 12.86
CA SER A 108 -18.72 -5.47 13.04
C SER A 108 -17.77 -4.47 12.40
N CYS A 109 -18.28 -3.75 11.40
CA CYS A 109 -17.61 -2.58 10.88
C CYS A 109 -17.40 -1.60 12.04
N GLY A 110 -16.17 -1.35 12.42
CA GLY A 110 -15.83 -0.49 13.58
C GLY A 110 -14.55 -0.91 14.27
N GLU A 111 -13.94 -2.02 13.88
CA GLU A 111 -12.63 -2.38 14.40
C GLU A 111 -11.54 -1.57 13.70
N HIS A 112 -10.54 -1.18 14.47
CA HIS A 112 -9.37 -0.42 14.00
C HIS A 112 -8.13 -1.29 14.10
N LEU A 113 -7.22 -1.12 13.15
CA LEU A 113 -5.88 -1.68 13.19
C LEU A 113 -4.92 -0.60 13.69
N LYS A 114 -4.18 -0.88 14.75
CA LYS A 114 -3.25 0.08 15.32
C LYS A 114 -1.90 0.02 14.62
N VAL A 115 -1.51 1.12 14.00
CA VAL A 115 -0.23 1.25 13.27
C VAL A 115 0.59 2.38 13.88
N GLY A 116 1.40 2.07 14.89
CA GLY A 116 2.10 3.09 15.68
C GLY A 116 1.11 3.97 16.44
N ASP A 117 1.11 5.28 16.13
CA ASP A 117 0.22 6.27 16.74
C ASP A 117 -1.09 6.46 15.94
N TYR A 118 -1.27 5.73 14.85
CA TYR A 118 -2.43 5.85 13.97
C TYR A 118 -3.37 4.67 14.18
N ASP A 119 -4.65 4.97 14.31
CA ASP A 119 -5.73 3.99 14.26
C ASP A 119 -6.30 3.95 12.84
N ILE A 120 -6.03 2.87 12.11
CA ILE A 120 -6.48 2.67 10.75
C ILE A 120 -7.81 1.94 10.79
N PRO A 121 -8.92 2.56 10.36
CA PRO A 121 -10.20 1.88 10.32
C PRO A 121 -10.17 0.72 9.32
N LEU A 122 -10.81 -0.39 9.67
CA LEU A 122 -11.09 -1.45 8.73
C LEU A 122 -12.22 -0.99 7.80
N ILE A 123 -11.88 -0.72 6.56
CA ILE A 123 -12.80 -0.18 5.56
C ILE A 123 -13.27 -1.24 4.58
N PHE A 124 -14.44 -1.02 3.99
CA PHE A 124 -15.03 -1.98 3.04
C PHE A 124 -14.28 -2.07 1.71
N PHE A 125 -13.53 -1.05 1.34
CA PHE A 125 -12.76 -1.04 0.11
C PHE A 125 -11.41 -0.36 0.30
N VAL A 126 -10.39 -0.84 -0.38
CA VAL A 126 -9.04 -0.28 -0.41
C VAL A 126 -8.61 -0.18 -1.86
N ILE A 127 -7.92 0.89 -2.19
CA ILE A 127 -7.24 1.02 -3.48
C ILE A 127 -5.87 0.36 -3.37
N SER A 128 -5.59 -0.57 -4.24
CA SER A 128 -4.29 -1.23 -4.33
C SER A 128 -3.84 -1.30 -5.78
N LEU A 129 -2.68 -0.72 -6.08
CA LEU A 129 -2.14 -0.64 -7.44
C LEU A 129 -3.17 -0.10 -8.46
N GLY A 130 -3.96 0.90 -8.05
CA GLY A 130 -5.00 1.50 -8.89
C GLY A 130 -6.28 0.67 -9.03
N VAL A 131 -6.37 -0.49 -8.37
CA VAL A 131 -7.57 -1.35 -8.39
C VAL A 131 -8.36 -1.17 -7.10
N PHE A 132 -9.68 -0.98 -7.23
CA PHE A 132 -10.60 -1.00 -6.09
C PHE A 132 -10.86 -2.44 -5.68
N LEU A 133 -10.54 -2.73 -4.45
CA LEU A 133 -10.78 -4.03 -3.85
C LEU A 133 -11.83 -3.85 -2.76
N ASP A 134 -12.98 -4.48 -2.90
CA ASP A 134 -14.03 -4.54 -1.88
C ASP A 134 -13.94 -5.82 -1.02
N SER A 135 -14.72 -5.88 0.05
CA SER A 135 -14.74 -7.02 0.99
C SER A 135 -15.19 -8.32 0.33
N SER A 136 -15.87 -8.25 -0.80
CA SER A 136 -16.39 -9.40 -1.57
C SER A 136 -15.54 -9.74 -2.79
N LEU A 137 -14.47 -8.96 -3.03
CA LEU A 137 -13.63 -9.04 -4.24
C LEU A 137 -14.45 -8.90 -5.53
N THR A 138 -15.49 -8.08 -5.50
CA THR A 138 -16.28 -7.75 -6.70
C THR A 138 -15.64 -6.58 -7.44
N THR A 139 -15.82 -6.52 -8.75
CA THR A 139 -15.32 -5.43 -9.59
C THR A 139 -16.35 -4.34 -9.85
N SER A 140 -17.49 -4.34 -9.16
CA SER A 140 -18.60 -3.42 -9.41
C SER A 140 -18.19 -1.96 -9.27
N LYS A 141 -17.47 -1.59 -8.20
CA LYS A 141 -16.99 -0.21 -8.01
C LYS A 141 -15.93 0.23 -9.01
N GLN A 142 -15.14 -0.72 -9.51
CA GLN A 142 -14.19 -0.46 -10.59
C GLN A 142 -14.92 -0.01 -11.87
N GLY A 143 -16.05 -0.67 -12.19
CA GLY A 143 -16.87 -0.32 -13.33
C GLY A 143 -17.50 1.07 -13.19
N GLU A 144 -18.04 1.41 -12.01
CA GLU A 144 -18.62 2.73 -11.74
C GLU A 144 -17.62 3.86 -11.90
N GLN A 145 -16.41 3.68 -11.40
CA GLN A 145 -15.35 4.70 -11.53
C GLN A 145 -14.86 4.84 -12.97
N PHE A 146 -14.74 3.73 -13.69
CA PHE A 146 -14.37 3.77 -15.10
C PHE A 146 -15.43 4.53 -15.94
N LEU A 147 -16.69 4.36 -15.61
CA LEU A 147 -17.80 5.10 -16.24
C LEU A 147 -17.76 6.59 -15.88
N SER A 148 -17.52 6.96 -14.62
CA SER A 148 -17.44 8.37 -14.20
C SER A 148 -16.27 9.11 -14.85
N GLN A 149 -15.10 8.49 -14.91
CA GLN A 149 -13.92 9.08 -15.56
C GLN A 149 -14.11 9.28 -17.08
N ASN A 150 -14.82 8.37 -17.75
CA ASN A 150 -15.13 8.51 -19.15
C ASN A 150 -16.22 9.57 -19.42
N LEU A 151 -17.15 9.79 -18.48
CA LEU A 151 -18.15 10.84 -18.57
C LEU A 151 -17.55 12.24 -18.36
N GLU A 152 -16.59 12.39 -17.46
CA GLU A 152 -15.86 13.65 -17.24
C GLU A 152 -14.90 14.00 -18.39
N GLY A 153 -14.31 12.98 -19.04
CA GLY A 153 -13.41 13.16 -20.19
C GLY A 153 -14.11 13.67 -21.47
N HIS A 154 -15.42 13.53 -21.59
CA HIS A 154 -16.19 14.01 -22.74
C HIS A 154 -16.68 15.47 -22.61
N THR A 155 -16.47 16.11 -21.47
CA THR A 155 -16.87 17.52 -21.24
C THR A 155 -15.75 18.54 -21.49
N GLN A 156 -14.57 18.13 -21.93
CA GLN A 156 -13.55 19.07 -22.40
C GLN A 156 -13.80 19.37 -23.88
N GLU A 157 -14.49 20.50 -24.15
CA GLU A 157 -14.58 21.08 -25.47
C GLU A 157 -13.17 21.43 -25.99
N PRO A 158 -12.90 21.22 -27.28
CA PRO A 158 -11.64 21.66 -27.87
C PRO A 158 -11.60 23.19 -27.89
N VAL A 159 -10.66 23.77 -27.16
CA VAL A 159 -10.30 25.18 -27.30
C VAL A 159 -9.52 25.31 -28.60
N TYR A 160 -10.12 25.96 -29.61
CA TYR A 160 -9.48 26.36 -30.84
C TYR A 160 -8.59 27.58 -30.62
#